data_175d2d875326f46d32bfa62a5f634148
#
_entry.id   175d2d875326f46d32bfa62a5f634148
#
_cell.length_a   1.000
_cell.length_b   1.000
_cell.length_c   1.000
_cell.angle_alpha   90.00
_cell.angle_beta   90.00
_cell.angle_gamma   90.00
#
_symmetry.space_group_name_H-M   'P 1'
#
loop_
_entity.id
_entity.type
_entity.pdbx_description
1 polymer ?
#
loop_
_entity_poly.entity_id
_entity_poly.type
_entity_poly.pdbx_seq_one_letter_code
_entity_poly.pdbx_strand_id
1 'polypeptide(L)'
;MKEYIHKTINLPEITAKTTDGVRLYETPEGNKYPSITTVLSVRNKKGLFEWRKRVGEEVANYVARKAANRGTAVHHMCEDFLNNMPLNYPDQWKKHKQKFLPYVLFKQLRESVLQKVNNIYAQECGLYSDKYKVAGRVDCIAEYNGVLSIIDFKTSTKERSDAWNESYYIQASAYAEMFEERTGIAINQICILVVTEDGVVQEFVKDKTEYLPMLTDTIKEWEEKNEMVISTDIAQSA
;
A
#
# COMPACT_ATOMS: atom_id res chain seq x y z
N MET A 1 -24.54 2.87 14.45
CA MET A 1 -23.19 2.86 13.84
C MET A 1 -23.39 2.43 12.40
N LYS A 2 -22.70 3.01 11.41
CA LYS A 2 -22.80 2.57 10.02
C LYS A 2 -22.30 1.11 9.94
N GLU A 3 -23.07 0.26 9.29
CA GLU A 3 -22.68 -1.11 8.98
C GLU A 3 -22.18 -1.16 7.52
N TYR A 4 -21.02 -1.74 7.31
CA TYR A 4 -20.39 -1.89 5.99
C TYR A 4 -20.83 -3.21 5.37
N ILE A 5 -21.22 -3.17 4.10
CA ILE A 5 -21.64 -4.35 3.34
C ILE A 5 -20.40 -4.96 2.66
N HIS A 6 -20.17 -6.24 2.91
CA HIS A 6 -19.09 -6.98 2.26
C HIS A 6 -19.62 -7.76 1.06
N LYS A 7 -18.98 -7.57 -0.10
CA LYS A 7 -19.24 -8.30 -1.35
C LYS A 7 -18.33 -9.50 -1.42
N THR A 8 -18.86 -10.65 -1.75
CA THR A 8 -18.05 -11.85 -1.92
C THR A 8 -17.38 -11.82 -3.29
N ILE A 9 -16.04 -11.80 -3.29
CA ILE A 9 -15.22 -11.96 -4.49
C ILE A 9 -14.23 -13.08 -4.24
N ASN A 10 -14.13 -14.00 -5.20
CA ASN A 10 -13.15 -15.07 -5.15
C ASN A 10 -11.82 -14.58 -5.72
N LEU A 11 -10.84 -14.33 -4.86
CA LEU A 11 -9.48 -13.98 -5.23
C LEU A 11 -8.55 -15.11 -4.83
N PRO A 12 -7.54 -15.43 -5.66
CA PRO A 12 -6.56 -16.45 -5.31
C PRO A 12 -5.71 -15.99 -4.12
N GLU A 13 -5.46 -16.91 -3.18
CA GLU A 13 -4.53 -16.65 -2.09
C GLU A 13 -3.09 -16.68 -2.59
N ILE A 14 -2.33 -15.65 -2.29
CA ILE A 14 -0.90 -15.59 -2.57
C ILE A 14 -0.12 -15.27 -1.28
N THR A 15 1.06 -15.86 -1.17
CA THR A 15 1.92 -15.70 0.01
C THR A 15 3.16 -14.89 -0.31
N ALA A 16 3.54 -14.01 0.63
CA ALA A 16 4.75 -13.21 0.49
C ALA A 16 5.90 -13.84 1.28
N LYS A 17 7.07 -13.94 0.63
CA LYS A 17 8.32 -14.33 1.27
C LYS A 17 9.40 -13.28 0.96
N THR A 18 10.17 -12.91 1.97
CA THR A 18 11.33 -12.02 1.78
C THR A 18 12.59 -12.86 1.71
N THR A 19 13.32 -12.75 0.60
CA THR A 19 14.61 -13.42 0.39
C THR A 19 15.60 -12.37 -0.08
N ASP A 20 16.74 -12.27 0.58
CA ASP A 20 17.83 -11.32 0.27
C ASP A 20 17.37 -9.85 0.17
N GLY A 21 16.41 -9.47 1.06
CA GLY A 21 15.85 -8.12 1.10
C GLY A 21 14.79 -7.83 0.02
N VAL A 22 14.51 -8.75 -0.88
CA VAL A 22 13.45 -8.65 -1.90
C VAL A 22 12.21 -9.38 -1.44
N ARG A 23 11.06 -8.68 -1.42
CA ARG A 23 9.77 -9.28 -1.11
C ARG A 23 9.14 -9.84 -2.39
N LEU A 24 9.04 -11.16 -2.46
CA LEU A 24 8.43 -11.90 -3.56
C LEU A 24 7.10 -12.49 -3.12
N TYR A 25 6.15 -12.55 -4.04
CA TYR A 25 4.88 -13.26 -3.89
C TYR A 25 4.88 -14.48 -4.81
N GLU A 26 4.43 -15.61 -4.29
CA GLU A 26 4.24 -16.83 -5.06
C GLU A 26 2.77 -16.97 -5.46
N THR A 27 2.53 -17.11 -6.76
CA THR A 27 1.17 -17.30 -7.32
C THR A 27 0.75 -18.77 -7.22
N PRO A 28 -0.54 -19.07 -7.37
CA PRO A 28 -1.03 -20.47 -7.39
C PRO A 28 -0.35 -21.34 -8.46
N GLU A 29 0.09 -20.73 -9.56
CA GLU A 29 0.79 -21.40 -10.67
C GLU A 29 2.30 -21.56 -10.39
N GLY A 30 2.80 -21.09 -9.24
CA GLY A 30 4.20 -21.19 -8.85
C GLY A 30 5.10 -20.06 -9.39
N ASN A 31 4.54 -19.04 -10.06
CA ASN A 31 5.30 -17.88 -10.48
C ASN A 31 5.69 -17.02 -9.26
N LYS A 32 6.87 -16.39 -9.33
CA LYS A 32 7.37 -15.50 -8.25
C LYS A 32 7.49 -14.08 -8.77
N TYR A 33 6.65 -13.20 -8.24
CA TYR A 33 6.64 -11.80 -8.62
C TYR A 33 7.11 -10.89 -7.48
N PRO A 34 7.93 -9.85 -7.78
CA PRO A 34 8.31 -8.85 -6.79
C PRO A 34 7.10 -8.05 -6.32
N SER A 35 7.14 -7.56 -5.07
CA SER A 35 6.11 -6.63 -4.63
C SER A 35 6.21 -5.31 -5.40
N ILE A 36 5.06 -4.70 -5.72
CA ILE A 36 5.04 -3.38 -6.36
C ILE A 36 5.81 -2.34 -5.55
N THR A 37 5.82 -2.42 -4.23
CA THR A 37 6.61 -1.53 -3.37
C THR A 37 8.12 -1.76 -3.53
N THR A 38 8.56 -2.98 -3.80
CA THR A 38 9.96 -3.29 -4.15
C THR A 38 10.31 -2.67 -5.48
N VAL A 39 9.48 -2.83 -6.50
CA VAL A 39 9.66 -2.23 -7.83
C VAL A 39 9.73 -0.70 -7.73
N LEU A 40 8.81 -0.06 -7.03
CA LEU A 40 8.78 1.39 -6.82
C LEU A 40 10.00 1.94 -6.06
N SER A 41 10.75 1.09 -5.36
CA SER A 41 11.96 1.54 -4.64
C SER A 41 13.03 2.14 -5.54
N VAL A 42 13.00 1.88 -6.86
CA VAL A 42 13.96 2.47 -7.83
C VAL A 42 13.78 3.98 -7.97
N ARG A 43 12.55 4.49 -7.78
CA ARG A 43 12.22 5.91 -7.99
C ARG A 43 12.70 6.85 -6.88
N ASN A 44 12.77 6.39 -5.65
CA ASN A 44 12.91 7.27 -4.46
C ASN A 44 14.28 7.25 -3.78
N LYS A 45 15.29 6.65 -4.42
CA LYS A 45 16.60 6.40 -3.77
C LYS A 45 17.39 7.68 -3.42
N LYS A 46 17.40 8.68 -4.28
CA LYS A 46 18.28 9.86 -4.11
C LYS A 46 17.89 10.69 -2.89
N GLY A 47 16.65 11.14 -2.77
CA GLY A 47 16.21 11.97 -1.66
C GLY A 47 16.26 11.25 -0.32
N LEU A 48 15.90 9.95 -0.29
CA LEU A 48 16.01 9.12 0.90
C LEU A 48 17.48 8.93 1.33
N PHE A 49 18.38 8.68 0.38
CA PHE A 49 19.80 8.54 0.65
C PHE A 49 20.41 9.82 1.23
N GLU A 50 20.13 10.98 0.64
CA GLU A 50 20.59 12.27 1.11
C GLU A 50 20.07 12.59 2.51
N TRP A 51 18.79 12.30 2.76
CA TRP A 51 18.22 12.45 4.08
C TRP A 51 18.89 11.54 5.11
N ARG A 52 19.07 10.25 4.81
CA ARG A 52 19.77 9.30 5.69
C ARG A 52 21.18 9.76 6.00
N LYS A 53 21.94 10.22 4.99
CA LYS A 53 23.28 10.77 5.17
C LYS A 53 23.31 11.99 6.09
N ARG A 54 22.30 12.85 6.00
CA ARG A 54 22.19 14.07 6.82
C ARG A 54 21.88 13.79 8.29
N VAL A 55 20.94 12.87 8.56
CA VAL A 55 20.47 12.60 9.95
C VAL A 55 21.25 11.49 10.64
N GLY A 56 22.02 10.71 9.91
CA GLY A 56 22.70 9.52 10.38
C GLY A 56 21.83 8.26 10.35
N GLU A 57 22.49 7.12 10.24
CA GLU A 57 21.79 5.84 9.98
C GLU A 57 20.92 5.40 11.17
N GLU A 58 21.40 5.58 12.39
CA GLU A 58 20.68 5.21 13.60
C GLU A 58 19.36 6.00 13.73
N VAL A 59 19.42 7.32 13.54
CA VAL A 59 18.24 8.20 13.59
C VAL A 59 17.27 7.86 12.45
N ALA A 60 17.80 7.64 11.24
CA ALA A 60 16.98 7.27 10.09
C ALA A 60 16.23 5.95 10.31
N ASN A 61 16.92 4.94 10.85
CA ASN A 61 16.32 3.63 11.17
C ASN A 61 15.27 3.74 12.29
N TYR A 62 15.52 4.55 13.30
CA TYR A 62 14.55 4.81 14.36
C TYR A 62 13.28 5.47 13.81
N VAL A 63 13.43 6.52 12.99
CA VAL A 63 12.29 7.24 12.37
C VAL A 63 11.49 6.32 11.47
N ALA A 64 12.17 5.54 10.61
CA ALA A 64 11.52 4.60 9.70
C ALA A 64 10.72 3.54 10.46
N ARG A 65 11.30 2.93 11.50
CA ARG A 65 10.63 1.94 12.34
C ARG A 65 9.42 2.52 13.08
N LYS A 66 9.55 3.75 13.60
CA LYS A 66 8.44 4.45 14.28
C LYS A 66 7.28 4.73 13.32
N ALA A 67 7.60 5.20 12.11
CA ALA A 67 6.61 5.45 11.06
C ALA A 67 5.91 4.15 10.61
N ALA A 68 6.66 3.07 10.39
CA ALA A 68 6.11 1.76 10.03
C ALA A 68 5.16 1.23 11.11
N ASN A 69 5.57 1.25 12.38
CA ASN A 69 4.74 0.78 13.50
C ASN A 69 3.45 1.61 13.66
N ARG A 70 3.53 2.93 13.43
CA ARG A 70 2.37 3.82 13.43
C ARG A 70 1.42 3.46 12.28
N GLY A 71 1.95 3.33 11.06
CA GLY A 71 1.19 2.98 9.88
C GLY A 71 0.46 1.65 10.06
N THR A 72 1.18 0.58 10.42
CA THR A 72 0.61 -0.74 10.67
C THR A 72 -0.54 -0.70 11.67
N ALA A 73 -0.39 0.03 12.77
CA ALA A 73 -1.44 0.12 13.78
C ALA A 73 -2.70 0.84 13.25
N VAL A 74 -2.54 1.89 12.42
CA VAL A 74 -3.67 2.61 11.81
C VAL A 74 -4.38 1.72 10.78
N HIS A 75 -3.63 1.01 9.92
CA HIS A 75 -4.21 0.09 8.92
C HIS A 75 -5.06 -0.99 9.59
N HIS A 76 -4.55 -1.67 10.63
CA HIS A 76 -5.33 -2.67 11.36
C HIS A 76 -6.61 -2.10 11.98
N MET A 77 -6.58 -0.86 12.48
CA MET A 77 -7.80 -0.24 13.01
C MET A 77 -8.80 0.13 11.91
N CYS A 78 -8.33 0.56 10.74
CA CYS A 78 -9.20 0.79 9.59
C CYS A 78 -9.83 -0.53 9.11
N GLU A 79 -9.03 -1.59 8.99
CA GLU A 79 -9.48 -2.93 8.62
C GLU A 79 -10.55 -3.45 9.58
N ASP A 80 -10.26 -3.46 10.89
CA ASP A 80 -11.20 -3.90 11.92
C ASP A 80 -12.52 -3.10 11.87
N PHE A 81 -12.43 -1.78 11.72
CA PHE A 81 -13.60 -0.91 11.66
C PHE A 81 -14.45 -1.19 10.43
N LEU A 82 -13.84 -1.33 9.27
CA LEU A 82 -14.51 -1.66 8.01
C LEU A 82 -15.06 -3.09 8.01
N ASN A 83 -14.50 -4.00 8.81
CA ASN A 83 -15.02 -5.34 9.09
C ASN A 83 -16.16 -5.36 10.12
N ASN A 84 -16.73 -4.20 10.48
CA ASN A 84 -17.79 -4.07 11.47
C ASN A 84 -17.43 -4.61 12.86
N MET A 85 -16.13 -4.69 13.19
CA MET A 85 -15.69 -5.14 14.49
C MET A 85 -16.10 -4.13 15.58
N PRO A 86 -16.58 -4.59 16.74
CA PRO A 86 -17.02 -3.69 17.81
C PRO A 86 -15.86 -2.85 18.33
N LEU A 87 -16.10 -1.53 18.41
CA LEU A 87 -15.10 -0.55 18.87
C LEU A 87 -14.85 -0.55 20.40
N ASN A 88 -15.37 -1.53 21.13
CA ASN A 88 -15.15 -1.68 22.57
C ASN A 88 -13.81 -2.38 22.81
N TYR A 89 -12.76 -1.64 22.71
CA TYR A 89 -11.37 -2.05 22.58
C TYR A 89 -10.50 -2.19 23.85
N PRO A 90 -10.93 -2.60 25.01
CA PRO A 90 -9.93 -2.89 26.05
C PRO A 90 -8.99 -4.03 25.66
N ASP A 91 -9.49 -5.08 24.97
CA ASP A 91 -8.71 -6.27 24.64
C ASP A 91 -7.90 -6.15 23.35
N GLN A 92 -8.39 -5.42 22.36
CA GLN A 92 -7.63 -5.18 21.13
C GLN A 92 -6.50 -4.17 21.33
N TRP A 93 -6.66 -3.18 22.20
CA TRP A 93 -5.56 -2.33 22.66
C TRP A 93 -4.36 -3.15 23.14
N LYS A 94 -4.60 -4.21 23.90
CA LYS A 94 -3.57 -5.14 24.36
C LYS A 94 -3.00 -5.98 23.22
N LYS A 95 -3.86 -6.47 22.30
CA LYS A 95 -3.47 -7.32 21.17
C LYS A 95 -2.52 -6.61 20.21
N HIS A 96 -2.80 -5.36 19.87
CA HIS A 96 -2.03 -4.59 18.89
C HIS A 96 -0.98 -3.67 19.52
N LYS A 97 -0.79 -3.68 20.84
CA LYS A 97 0.13 -2.77 21.59
C LYS A 97 -0.09 -1.31 21.17
N GLN A 98 -1.34 -0.88 21.04
CA GLN A 98 -1.69 0.40 20.45
C GLN A 98 -1.26 1.53 21.37
N LYS A 99 -0.48 2.44 20.81
CA LYS A 99 -0.14 3.71 21.42
C LYS A 99 -1.23 4.73 21.12
N PHE A 100 -1.36 5.75 21.95
CA PHE A 100 -2.37 6.79 21.84
C PHE A 100 -2.42 7.46 20.45
N LEU A 101 -1.26 7.81 19.87
CA LEU A 101 -1.19 8.49 18.57
C LEU A 101 -1.86 7.71 17.42
N PRO A 102 -1.56 6.42 17.16
CA PRO A 102 -2.25 5.67 16.11
C PRO A 102 -3.78 5.67 16.27
N TYR A 103 -4.28 5.61 17.50
CA TYR A 103 -5.73 5.67 17.74
C TYR A 103 -6.33 7.03 17.40
N VAL A 104 -5.65 8.12 17.74
CA VAL A 104 -6.11 9.47 17.37
C VAL A 104 -6.16 9.63 15.85
N LEU A 105 -5.14 9.16 15.13
CA LEU A 105 -5.09 9.19 13.67
C LEU A 105 -6.23 8.34 13.05
N PHE A 106 -6.43 7.12 13.53
CA PHE A 106 -7.56 6.30 13.10
C PHE A 106 -8.90 6.98 13.36
N LYS A 107 -9.08 7.60 14.54
CA LYS A 107 -10.31 8.31 14.88
C LYS A 107 -10.63 9.42 13.87
N GLN A 108 -9.62 10.16 13.42
CA GLN A 108 -9.78 11.20 12.41
C GLN A 108 -10.21 10.62 11.06
N LEU A 109 -9.57 9.52 10.59
CA LEU A 109 -10.00 8.81 9.39
C LEU A 109 -11.43 8.30 9.52
N ARG A 110 -11.76 7.69 10.67
CA ARG A 110 -13.10 7.14 10.95
C ARG A 110 -14.20 8.19 10.88
N GLU A 111 -13.96 9.37 11.45
CA GLU A 111 -14.95 10.44 11.56
C GLU A 111 -15.09 11.25 10.27
N SER A 112 -14.18 11.07 9.32
CA SER A 112 -14.15 11.77 8.03
C SER A 112 -14.29 10.81 6.85
N VAL A 113 -13.18 10.31 6.34
CA VAL A 113 -13.10 9.62 5.04
C VAL A 113 -13.68 8.21 5.07
N LEU A 114 -13.60 7.47 6.20
CA LEU A 114 -14.17 6.13 6.26
C LEU A 114 -15.70 6.15 6.21
N GLN A 115 -16.34 7.28 6.50
CA GLN A 115 -17.79 7.44 6.33
C GLN A 115 -18.23 7.44 4.86
N LYS A 116 -17.31 7.69 3.94
CA LYS A 116 -17.53 7.72 2.49
C LYS A 116 -17.36 6.33 1.83
N VAL A 117 -16.84 5.36 2.58
CA VAL A 117 -16.67 3.97 2.13
C VAL A 117 -18.00 3.23 2.22
N ASN A 118 -18.32 2.46 1.18
CA ASN A 118 -19.44 1.51 1.13
C ASN A 118 -19.01 0.21 0.44
N ASN A 119 -19.89 -0.79 0.36
CA ASN A 119 -19.72 -2.01 -0.43
C ASN A 119 -18.26 -2.44 -0.58
N ILE A 120 -17.74 -3.14 0.43
CA ILE A 120 -16.35 -3.58 0.48
C ILE A 120 -16.21 -4.87 -0.30
N TYR A 121 -15.26 -4.90 -1.24
CA TYR A 121 -14.98 -6.05 -2.10
C TYR A 121 -13.79 -6.87 -1.59
N ALA A 122 -12.78 -6.22 -1.05
CA ALA A 122 -11.63 -6.88 -0.44
C ALA A 122 -10.92 -5.95 0.54
N GLN A 123 -10.26 -6.53 1.54
CA GLN A 123 -9.37 -5.84 2.47
C GLN A 123 -8.13 -6.68 2.70
N GLU A 124 -6.96 -6.02 2.84
CA GLU A 124 -5.68 -6.65 3.17
C GLU A 124 -5.43 -7.92 2.33
N CYS A 125 -5.83 -7.93 1.06
CA CYS A 125 -5.71 -9.09 0.20
C CYS A 125 -4.51 -9.01 -0.74
N GLY A 126 -3.94 -10.18 -1.04
CA GLY A 126 -2.89 -10.32 -2.03
C GLY A 126 -3.45 -10.26 -3.45
N LEU A 127 -2.77 -9.49 -4.32
CA LEU A 127 -3.09 -9.38 -5.73
C LEU A 127 -1.81 -9.55 -6.57
N TYR A 128 -1.96 -10.03 -7.80
CA TYR A 128 -0.85 -10.15 -8.74
C TYR A 128 -1.30 -9.92 -10.18
N SER A 129 -0.36 -9.56 -11.02
CA SER A 129 -0.53 -9.41 -12.46
C SER A 129 0.51 -10.24 -13.21
N ASP A 130 0.05 -11.12 -14.09
CA ASP A 130 0.93 -11.86 -15.01
C ASP A 130 1.42 -10.95 -16.14
N LYS A 131 0.60 -9.97 -16.52
CA LYS A 131 0.94 -8.96 -17.53
C LYS A 131 2.14 -8.11 -17.09
N TYR A 132 2.11 -7.62 -15.86
CA TYR A 132 3.14 -6.74 -15.31
C TYR A 132 4.21 -7.49 -14.51
N LYS A 133 4.02 -8.78 -14.23
CA LYS A 133 4.91 -9.62 -13.39
C LYS A 133 5.21 -9.01 -12.04
N VAL A 134 4.20 -8.42 -11.41
CA VAL A 134 4.28 -7.80 -10.09
C VAL A 134 3.12 -8.26 -9.21
N ALA A 135 3.31 -8.17 -7.92
CA ALA A 135 2.29 -8.52 -6.95
C ALA A 135 2.26 -7.53 -5.78
N GLY A 136 1.31 -7.66 -4.88
CA GLY A 136 1.28 -6.85 -3.68
C GLY A 136 0.07 -7.14 -2.81
N ARG A 137 -0.06 -6.38 -1.73
CA ARG A 137 -1.18 -6.45 -0.81
C ARG A 137 -1.89 -5.10 -0.81
N VAL A 138 -3.14 -5.09 -1.23
CA VAL A 138 -3.98 -3.90 -1.26
C VAL A 138 -4.66 -3.70 0.10
N ASP A 139 -4.73 -2.46 0.57
CA ASP A 139 -5.35 -2.15 1.85
C ASP A 139 -6.87 -2.37 1.79
N CYS A 140 -7.54 -1.76 0.80
CA CYS A 140 -8.99 -1.89 0.66
C CYS A 140 -9.44 -1.67 -0.79
N ILE A 141 -10.43 -2.48 -1.22
CA ILE A 141 -11.17 -2.32 -2.48
C ILE A 141 -12.64 -2.15 -2.11
N ALA A 142 -13.17 -0.97 -2.33
CA ALA A 142 -14.53 -0.62 -1.91
C ALA A 142 -15.08 0.53 -2.75
N GLU A 143 -16.38 0.77 -2.65
CA GLU A 143 -16.94 2.01 -3.16
C GLU A 143 -16.53 3.18 -2.26
N TYR A 144 -15.94 4.21 -2.86
CA TYR A 144 -15.63 5.47 -2.22
C TYR A 144 -16.44 6.59 -2.89
N ASN A 145 -17.31 7.25 -2.12
CA ASN A 145 -18.34 8.16 -2.66
C ASN A 145 -19.19 7.52 -3.77
N GLY A 146 -19.51 6.22 -3.65
CA GLY A 146 -20.33 5.47 -4.61
C GLY A 146 -19.59 4.99 -5.85
N VAL A 147 -18.26 5.19 -5.97
CA VAL A 147 -17.44 4.71 -7.09
C VAL A 147 -16.49 3.63 -6.62
N LEU A 148 -16.48 2.47 -7.29
CA LEU A 148 -15.55 1.38 -6.98
C LEU A 148 -14.10 1.84 -7.13
N SER A 149 -13.30 1.66 -6.08
CA SER A 149 -11.99 2.30 -5.93
C SER A 149 -10.97 1.38 -5.29
N ILE A 150 -9.71 1.57 -5.62
CA ILE A 150 -8.59 1.17 -4.77
C ILE A 150 -8.40 2.24 -3.70
N ILE A 151 -8.41 1.84 -2.45
CA ILE A 151 -8.22 2.74 -1.30
C ILE A 151 -6.94 2.33 -0.57
N ASP A 152 -6.07 3.29 -0.35
CA ASP A 152 -4.78 3.09 0.30
C ASP A 152 -4.63 4.10 1.45
N PHE A 153 -4.41 3.59 2.66
CA PHE A 153 -4.29 4.40 3.87
C PHE A 153 -2.84 4.78 4.13
N LYS A 154 -2.59 6.06 4.38
CA LYS A 154 -1.24 6.54 4.68
C LYS A 154 -1.23 7.40 5.94
N THR A 155 -0.15 7.27 6.71
CA THR A 155 0.11 8.16 7.84
C THR A 155 1.33 9.04 7.53
N SER A 156 1.26 10.32 7.87
CA SER A 156 2.35 11.26 7.68
C SER A 156 2.59 12.08 8.95
N THR A 157 3.75 12.69 9.08
CA THR A 157 4.02 13.66 10.15
C THR A 157 3.42 15.03 9.84
N LYS A 158 3.30 15.37 8.55
CA LYS A 158 2.78 16.65 8.06
C LYS A 158 1.97 16.43 6.80
N GLU A 159 1.24 17.43 6.39
CA GLU A 159 0.54 17.46 5.11
C GLU A 159 1.49 17.16 3.94
N ARG A 160 0.95 16.49 2.95
CA ARG A 160 1.65 16.11 1.73
C ARG A 160 1.15 16.95 0.56
N SER A 161 2.07 17.41 -0.28
CA SER A 161 1.69 17.94 -1.59
C SER A 161 1.27 16.79 -2.51
N ASP A 162 0.41 17.08 -3.48
CA ASP A 162 -0.06 16.10 -4.46
C ASP A 162 1.11 15.36 -5.15
N ALA A 163 2.12 16.09 -5.61
CA ALA A 163 3.30 15.54 -6.28
C ALA A 163 4.10 14.54 -5.41
N TRP A 164 4.05 14.64 -4.09
CA TRP A 164 4.76 13.70 -3.22
C TRP A 164 4.06 12.36 -3.09
N ASN A 165 2.85 12.22 -3.62
CA ASN A 165 2.07 11.00 -3.59
C ASN A 165 2.19 10.18 -4.89
N GLU A 166 2.93 10.62 -5.90
CA GLU A 166 3.02 9.97 -7.20
C GLU A 166 3.31 8.46 -7.09
N SER A 167 4.27 8.06 -6.24
CA SER A 167 4.55 6.62 -6.03
C SER A 167 3.37 5.85 -5.43
N TYR A 168 2.51 6.49 -4.63
CA TYR A 168 1.30 5.88 -4.11
C TYR A 168 0.22 5.75 -5.18
N TYR A 169 0.12 6.73 -6.10
CA TYR A 169 -0.78 6.63 -7.24
C TYR A 169 -0.40 5.50 -8.18
N ILE A 170 0.90 5.35 -8.48
CA ILE A 170 1.42 4.23 -9.28
C ILE A 170 1.14 2.89 -8.59
N GLN A 171 1.35 2.81 -7.27
CA GLN A 171 1.05 1.62 -6.47
C GLN A 171 -0.44 1.24 -6.55
N ALA A 172 -1.33 2.19 -6.32
CA ALA A 172 -2.77 1.98 -6.35
C ALA A 172 -3.26 1.62 -7.77
N SER A 173 -2.68 2.24 -8.81
CA SER A 173 -2.97 1.90 -10.20
C SER A 173 -2.56 0.47 -10.55
N ALA A 174 -1.42 0.01 -10.04
CA ALA A 174 -1.01 -1.40 -10.18
C ALA A 174 -2.00 -2.35 -9.52
N TYR A 175 -2.52 -2.02 -8.33
CA TYR A 175 -3.54 -2.84 -7.68
C TYR A 175 -4.86 -2.87 -8.46
N ALA A 176 -5.26 -1.77 -9.08
CA ALA A 176 -6.44 -1.72 -9.93
C ALA A 176 -6.29 -2.65 -11.14
N GLU A 177 -5.13 -2.65 -11.82
CA GLU A 177 -4.84 -3.55 -12.93
C GLU A 177 -4.81 -5.02 -12.47
N MET A 178 -4.16 -5.33 -11.35
CA MET A 178 -4.13 -6.67 -10.78
C MET A 178 -5.53 -7.19 -10.46
N PHE A 179 -6.39 -6.34 -9.88
CA PHE A 179 -7.76 -6.71 -9.54
C PHE A 179 -8.61 -6.96 -10.79
N GLU A 180 -8.52 -6.07 -11.78
CA GLU A 180 -9.21 -6.22 -13.05
C GLU A 180 -8.78 -7.50 -13.78
N GLU A 181 -7.48 -7.81 -13.79
CA GLU A 181 -6.94 -9.03 -14.41
C GLU A 181 -7.46 -10.32 -13.74
N ARG A 182 -7.67 -10.31 -12.42
CA ARG A 182 -8.13 -11.49 -11.66
C ARG A 182 -9.65 -11.62 -11.62
N THR A 183 -10.42 -10.56 -11.81
CA THR A 183 -11.87 -10.55 -11.61
C THR A 183 -12.68 -10.17 -12.84
N GLY A 184 -12.05 -9.50 -13.82
CA GLY A 184 -12.73 -8.87 -14.94
C GLY A 184 -13.48 -7.58 -14.57
N ILE A 185 -13.38 -7.10 -13.32
CA ILE A 185 -14.05 -5.88 -12.85
C ILE A 185 -13.07 -4.72 -12.93
N ALA A 186 -13.37 -3.75 -13.82
CA ALA A 186 -12.54 -2.56 -13.97
C ALA A 186 -12.67 -1.60 -12.78
N ILE A 187 -11.53 -1.08 -12.32
CA ILE A 187 -11.46 0.00 -11.33
C ILE A 187 -10.63 1.13 -11.94
N ASN A 188 -11.23 2.31 -12.10
CA ASN A 188 -10.52 3.49 -12.60
C ASN A 188 -10.14 4.44 -11.48
N GLN A 189 -10.95 4.54 -10.43
CA GLN A 189 -10.71 5.45 -9.31
C GLN A 189 -9.71 4.86 -8.31
N ILE A 190 -8.69 5.64 -7.97
CA ILE A 190 -7.74 5.36 -6.89
C ILE A 190 -7.81 6.46 -5.84
N CYS A 191 -7.78 6.08 -4.57
CA CYS A 191 -7.93 6.99 -3.43
C CYS A 191 -6.77 6.80 -2.46
N ILE A 192 -5.94 7.82 -2.30
CA ILE A 192 -4.91 7.85 -1.26
C ILE A 192 -5.42 8.72 -0.11
N LEU A 193 -5.66 8.09 1.03
CA LEU A 193 -6.23 8.73 2.22
C LEU A 193 -5.11 8.91 3.25
N VAL A 194 -4.68 10.14 3.44
CA VAL A 194 -3.57 10.49 4.32
C VAL A 194 -4.09 11.12 5.60
N VAL A 195 -3.63 10.63 6.74
CA VAL A 195 -3.83 11.28 8.04
C VAL A 195 -2.49 11.71 8.61
N THR A 196 -2.44 12.94 9.15
CA THR A 196 -1.21 13.57 9.65
C THR A 196 -1.20 13.69 11.17
N GLU A 197 0.01 13.73 11.76
CA GLU A 197 0.17 13.86 13.22
C GLU A 197 -0.36 15.19 13.77
N ASP A 198 -0.47 16.22 12.92
CA ASP A 198 -1.07 17.51 13.25
C ASP A 198 -2.58 17.57 13.04
N GLY A 199 -3.20 16.47 12.68
CA GLY A 199 -4.66 16.31 12.71
C GLY A 199 -5.37 16.54 11.39
N VAL A 200 -4.65 16.71 10.30
CA VAL A 200 -5.24 16.91 8.97
C VAL A 200 -5.51 15.57 8.29
N VAL A 201 -6.68 15.45 7.67
CA VAL A 201 -7.01 14.34 6.77
C VAL A 201 -7.05 14.88 5.34
N GLN A 202 -6.23 14.29 4.47
CA GLN A 202 -6.15 14.64 3.06
C GLN A 202 -6.68 13.49 2.20
N GLU A 203 -7.48 13.84 1.19
CA GLU A 203 -8.04 12.92 0.22
C GLU A 203 -7.46 13.22 -1.16
N PHE A 204 -6.76 12.26 -1.72
CA PHE A 204 -6.25 12.35 -3.08
C PHE A 204 -6.97 11.30 -3.93
N VAL A 205 -7.94 11.77 -4.72
CA VAL A 205 -8.74 10.93 -5.63
C VAL A 205 -8.25 11.18 -7.04
N LYS A 206 -7.86 10.12 -7.76
CA LYS A 206 -7.26 10.17 -9.09
C LYS A 206 -7.83 9.11 -10.01
N ASP A 207 -7.62 9.26 -11.30
CA ASP A 207 -7.85 8.21 -12.29
C ASP A 207 -6.56 7.40 -12.49
N LYS A 208 -6.66 6.05 -12.46
CA LYS A 208 -5.50 5.17 -12.63
C LYS A 208 -4.78 5.37 -13.96
N THR A 209 -5.51 5.75 -15.00
CA THR A 209 -4.96 5.86 -16.36
C THR A 209 -3.87 6.92 -16.48
N GLU A 210 -3.90 7.94 -15.62
CA GLU A 210 -2.85 8.96 -15.54
C GLU A 210 -1.48 8.36 -15.13
N TYR A 211 -1.48 7.24 -14.41
CA TYR A 211 -0.28 6.66 -13.79
C TYR A 211 0.18 5.35 -14.43
N LEU A 212 -0.59 4.74 -15.33
CA LEU A 212 -0.22 3.50 -16.03
C LEU A 212 1.05 3.62 -16.89
N PRO A 213 1.31 4.73 -17.60
CA PRO A 213 2.59 4.91 -18.30
C PRO A 213 3.78 4.88 -17.31
N MET A 214 3.65 5.59 -16.18
CA MET A 214 4.69 5.63 -15.15
C MET A 214 4.91 4.26 -14.47
N LEU A 215 3.84 3.47 -14.32
CA LEU A 215 3.93 2.09 -13.83
C LEU A 215 4.79 1.25 -14.77
N THR A 216 4.49 1.31 -16.07
CA THR A 216 5.23 0.55 -17.09
C THR A 216 6.70 0.94 -17.13
N ASP A 217 7.00 2.24 -17.11
CA ASP A 217 8.38 2.75 -17.11
C ASP A 217 9.14 2.34 -15.85
N THR A 218 8.47 2.36 -14.68
CA THR A 218 9.09 1.97 -13.41
C THR A 218 9.41 0.48 -13.37
N ILE A 219 8.55 -0.37 -13.93
CA ILE A 219 8.78 -1.81 -14.03
C ILE A 219 9.99 -2.08 -14.92
N LYS A 220 10.06 -1.45 -16.10
CA LYS A 220 11.22 -1.58 -17.01
C LYS A 220 12.52 -1.15 -16.33
N GLU A 221 12.52 0.01 -15.65
CA GLU A 221 13.70 0.50 -14.92
C GLU A 221 14.14 -0.50 -13.83
N TRP A 222 13.18 -1.13 -13.16
CA TRP A 222 13.48 -2.13 -12.13
C TRP A 222 14.06 -3.42 -12.75
N GLU A 223 13.50 -3.90 -13.86
CA GLU A 223 13.98 -5.08 -14.59
C GLU A 223 15.41 -4.88 -15.09
N GLU A 224 15.68 -3.77 -15.78
CA GLU A 224 16.99 -3.42 -16.30
C GLU A 224 18.07 -3.37 -15.19
N LYS A 225 17.75 -2.81 -14.02
CA LYS A 225 18.67 -2.76 -12.88
C LYS A 225 18.96 -4.14 -12.29
N ASN A 226 18.00 -5.03 -12.29
CA ASN A 226 18.20 -6.38 -11.73
C ASN A 226 18.89 -7.32 -12.73
N GLU A 227 18.66 -7.19 -14.03
CA GLU A 227 19.39 -7.92 -15.05
C GLU A 227 20.89 -7.53 -15.06
N MET A 228 21.22 -6.25 -14.89
CA MET A 228 22.62 -5.81 -14.78
C MET A 228 23.34 -6.38 -13.55
N VAL A 229 22.66 -6.52 -12.41
CA VAL A 229 23.23 -7.13 -11.20
C VAL A 229 23.55 -8.60 -11.45
N ILE A 230 22.62 -9.37 -12.03
CA ILE A 230 22.81 -10.79 -12.32
C ILE A 230 23.98 -10.99 -13.30
N SER A 231 24.08 -10.16 -14.34
CA SER A 231 25.17 -10.26 -15.33
C SER A 231 26.55 -9.92 -14.74
N THR A 232 26.62 -9.02 -13.76
CA THR A 232 27.87 -8.61 -13.09
C THR A 232 28.34 -9.70 -12.13
N ASP A 233 27.44 -10.36 -11.40
CA ASP A 233 27.76 -11.45 -10.49
C ASP A 233 28.29 -12.70 -11.24
N ILE A 234 27.73 -12.98 -12.42
CA ILE A 234 28.22 -14.07 -13.29
C ILE A 234 29.63 -13.74 -13.83
N ALA A 235 29.89 -12.49 -14.19
CA ALA A 235 31.18 -12.07 -14.71
C ALA A 235 32.30 -12.04 -13.64
N GLN A 236 31.98 -11.91 -12.36
CA GLN A 236 32.93 -11.94 -11.24
C GLN A 236 33.17 -13.36 -10.71
N SER A 237 32.34 -14.33 -11.08
CA SER A 237 32.44 -15.73 -10.67
C SER A 237 33.04 -16.64 -11.75
N ALA A 238 33.42 -16.10 -12.89
CA ALA A 238 34.09 -16.76 -13.99
C ALA A 238 35.58 -16.33 -14.09
#